data_cefce5d83c7ef78bd8cc26e4e39b55dd
#
_entry.id   cefce5d83c7ef78bd8cc26e4e39b55dd
#
_cell.length_a   1.000
_cell.length_b   1.000
_cell.length_c   1.000
_cell.angle_alpha   90.00
_cell.angle_beta   90.00
_cell.angle_gamma   90.00
#
_symmetry.space_group_name_H-M   'P 1'
#
loop_
_entity.id
_entity.type
_entity.pdbx_description
1 polymer ?
#
loop_
_entity_poly.entity_id
_entity_poly.type
_entity_poly.pdbx_seq_one_letter_code
_entity_poly.pdbx_strand_id
1 'polypeptide(L)'
;MFERSKWEFGVASVKRDGMLYGMGYTEEEVKRPYIAVVNSWNEYNPGHVHLREVAQRAKDGIRQAGGLPFEVTTTGICDGMVLKDPRYIELPSRNLVADEVELNVEANMFDGMVLLSTCDSVVPGQLMAAARCNIPAIMVTGGYMPNACFRGKKINLVEVSSTVGKVIEGTYAKEDFDEMLKAGHYGCGACGTMTTASSMCCIAEAMGMTLPGNATIDACDKRLGAMGYEAGKAVMEMVKKGITARDIITEASIKNAIITDIAIAGSTNLLLHLPAIAHEAGIDRDWWAFFDEMSHKVPWITGIAPCTKYSFTEWDMAGGMRGTIKTLLPLLDGDCMTVNGRTLRENNENAPIYDEDIIRPLSNPLTDDGGIAVLHGNIAPDGAIIKSSAVDKSQHHFVGKAKVFHEVDDATAALKAGEIVPGDAVVIRYLGPKGRFGTTAF
;
A
#
# COMPACT_ATOMS: atom_id res chain seq x y z
N MET A 1 5.00 22.42 20.40
CA MET A 1 4.37 22.67 19.09
C MET A 1 5.44 22.61 18.05
N PHE A 2 5.21 21.93 16.96
CA PHE A 2 6.14 21.87 15.82
C PHE A 2 5.93 23.12 14.98
N GLU A 3 6.96 23.96 14.78
CA GLU A 3 6.81 25.31 14.25
C GLU A 3 7.92 25.68 13.24
N ARG A 4 8.18 24.81 12.26
CA ARG A 4 9.20 25.01 11.22
C ARG A 4 8.85 26.17 10.27
N SER A 5 7.55 26.41 10.04
CA SER A 5 7.08 27.48 9.17
C SER A 5 7.22 28.87 9.77
N LYS A 6 7.47 28.99 11.07
CA LYS A 6 7.71 30.28 11.73
C LYS A 6 9.15 30.73 11.57
N TRP A 7 9.35 31.77 10.80
CA TRP A 7 10.66 32.34 10.56
C TRP A 7 10.86 33.64 11.33
N GLU A 8 12.06 33.85 11.83
CA GLU A 8 12.43 35.14 12.41
C GLU A 8 12.31 36.28 11.37
N PHE A 9 11.96 37.48 11.85
CA PHE A 9 11.85 38.64 10.98
C PHE A 9 13.16 38.91 10.24
N GLY A 10 13.09 38.99 8.91
CA GLY A 10 14.22 39.18 8.02
C GLY A 10 13.79 39.21 6.55
N VAL A 11 14.79 39.36 5.65
CA VAL A 11 14.51 39.47 4.21
C VAL A 11 13.74 38.22 3.69
N ALA A 12 14.09 37.05 4.17
CA ALA A 12 13.46 35.81 3.73
C ALA A 12 11.98 35.73 4.18
N SER A 13 11.69 36.03 5.44
CA SER A 13 10.31 36.00 5.97
C SER A 13 9.45 37.06 5.28
N VAL A 14 9.96 38.27 5.11
CA VAL A 14 9.24 39.36 4.41
C VAL A 14 8.92 39.01 2.96
N LYS A 15 9.87 38.38 2.23
CA LYS A 15 9.63 37.92 0.87
C LYS A 15 8.55 36.86 0.82
N ARG A 16 8.64 35.84 1.66
CA ARG A 16 7.65 34.74 1.72
C ARG A 16 6.25 35.28 2.04
N ASP A 17 6.13 36.05 3.12
CA ASP A 17 4.85 36.58 3.58
C ASP A 17 4.24 37.53 2.53
N GLY A 18 5.06 38.36 1.91
CA GLY A 18 4.63 39.22 0.81
C GLY A 18 4.13 38.47 -0.42
N MET A 19 4.77 37.33 -0.76
CA MET A 19 4.28 36.45 -1.84
C MET A 19 2.96 35.78 -1.47
N LEU A 20 2.80 35.31 -0.22
CA LEU A 20 1.55 34.75 0.26
C LEU A 20 0.40 35.76 0.25
N TYR A 21 0.65 37.00 0.66
CA TYR A 21 -0.33 38.09 0.51
C TYR A 21 -0.69 38.34 -0.95
N GLY A 22 0.31 38.31 -1.85
CA GLY A 22 0.08 38.40 -3.30
C GLY A 22 -0.74 37.25 -3.88
N MET A 23 -0.72 36.09 -3.24
CA MET A 23 -1.56 34.92 -3.58
C MET A 23 -2.97 35.00 -2.95
N GLY A 24 -3.27 36.04 -2.14
CA GLY A 24 -4.57 36.27 -1.54
C GLY A 24 -4.75 35.71 -0.13
N TYR A 25 -3.69 35.23 0.53
CA TYR A 25 -3.75 34.82 1.93
C TYR A 25 -3.82 36.03 2.85
N THR A 26 -4.58 35.91 3.93
CA THR A 26 -4.72 36.94 4.95
C THR A 26 -3.57 36.89 5.96
N GLU A 27 -3.35 38.01 6.69
CA GLU A 27 -2.36 38.07 7.77
C GLU A 27 -2.58 36.97 8.83
N GLU A 28 -3.83 36.68 9.15
CA GLU A 28 -4.17 35.62 10.10
C GLU A 28 -3.77 34.23 9.58
N GLU A 29 -4.01 33.94 8.29
CA GLU A 29 -3.67 32.63 7.68
C GLU A 29 -2.16 32.43 7.61
N VAL A 30 -1.38 33.46 7.24
CA VAL A 30 0.08 33.37 7.15
C VAL A 30 0.74 33.06 8.50
N LYS A 31 0.07 33.38 9.61
CA LYS A 31 0.55 33.07 10.97
C LYS A 31 0.27 31.63 11.43
N ARG A 32 -0.55 30.86 10.69
CA ARG A 32 -0.93 29.49 11.05
C ARG A 32 0.21 28.52 10.76
N PRO A 33 0.22 27.31 11.38
CA PRO A 33 1.07 26.22 10.95
C PRO A 33 0.80 25.81 9.50
N TYR A 34 1.85 25.56 8.72
CA TYR A 34 1.77 25.16 7.31
C TYR A 34 1.76 23.65 7.18
N ILE A 35 0.74 23.10 6.54
CA ILE A 35 0.58 21.67 6.37
C ILE A 35 0.61 21.31 4.88
N ALA A 36 1.56 20.45 4.49
CA ALA A 36 1.58 19.88 3.15
C ALA A 36 0.43 18.86 3.00
N VAL A 37 -0.37 19.00 1.96
CA VAL A 37 -1.27 17.95 1.49
C VAL A 37 -0.60 17.34 0.26
N VAL A 38 0.15 16.26 0.49
CA VAL A 38 0.93 15.58 -0.55
C VAL A 38 -0.02 14.67 -1.32
N ASN A 39 -0.34 15.06 -2.55
CA ASN A 39 -1.34 14.41 -3.37
C ASN A 39 -0.71 13.77 -4.62
N SER A 40 -0.80 12.45 -4.74
CA SER A 40 -0.38 11.72 -5.94
C SER A 40 -1.45 11.66 -7.04
N TRP A 41 -2.47 12.54 -6.96
CA TRP A 41 -3.53 12.62 -7.95
C TRP A 41 -3.02 12.82 -9.37
N ASN A 42 -3.58 12.07 -10.29
CA ASN A 42 -3.46 12.30 -11.73
C ASN A 42 -4.67 11.67 -12.45
N GLU A 43 -4.86 12.02 -13.72
CA GLU A 43 -6.01 11.54 -14.51
C GLU A 43 -5.77 10.15 -15.13
N TYR A 44 -4.54 9.69 -15.17
CA TYR A 44 -4.17 8.44 -15.85
C TYR A 44 -4.18 7.22 -14.92
N ASN A 45 -4.01 7.40 -13.62
CA ASN A 45 -3.97 6.32 -12.64
C ASN A 45 -5.36 6.09 -12.00
N PRO A 46 -6.00 4.95 -12.24
CA PRO A 46 -7.32 4.66 -11.66
C PRO A 46 -7.31 4.62 -10.13
N GLY A 47 -6.16 4.30 -9.51
CA GLY A 47 -5.99 4.36 -8.06
C GLY A 47 -5.96 5.78 -7.49
N HIS A 48 -5.73 6.82 -8.32
CA HIS A 48 -5.48 8.17 -7.86
C HIS A 48 -6.44 9.23 -8.40
N VAL A 49 -7.24 8.91 -9.43
CA VAL A 49 -8.11 9.88 -10.11
C VAL A 49 -9.10 10.60 -9.18
N HIS A 50 -9.50 9.98 -8.09
CA HIS A 50 -10.45 10.52 -7.10
C HIS A 50 -9.77 11.26 -5.93
N LEU A 51 -8.45 11.20 -5.78
CA LEU A 51 -7.74 11.75 -4.61
C LEU A 51 -7.84 13.28 -4.51
N ARG A 52 -8.21 13.99 -5.58
CA ARG A 52 -8.48 15.44 -5.52
C ARG A 52 -9.60 15.79 -4.54
N GLU A 53 -10.65 14.97 -4.50
CA GLU A 53 -11.76 15.16 -3.57
C GLU A 53 -11.33 14.87 -2.12
N VAL A 54 -10.54 13.81 -1.92
CA VAL A 54 -9.99 13.47 -0.60
C VAL A 54 -9.06 14.57 -0.11
N ALA A 55 -8.20 15.12 -1.00
CA ALA A 55 -7.32 16.24 -0.68
C ALA A 55 -8.11 17.49 -0.25
N GLN A 56 -9.22 17.80 -0.92
CA GLN A 56 -10.06 18.91 -0.53
C GLN A 56 -10.64 18.71 0.89
N ARG A 57 -11.10 17.51 1.21
CA ARG A 57 -11.60 17.18 2.54
C ARG A 57 -10.51 17.26 3.61
N ALA A 58 -9.29 16.80 3.31
CA ALA A 58 -8.15 16.96 4.22
C ALA A 58 -7.83 18.45 4.48
N LYS A 59 -7.81 19.27 3.43
CA LYS A 59 -7.62 20.73 3.56
C LYS A 59 -8.70 21.39 4.43
N ASP A 60 -9.95 20.94 4.32
CA ASP A 60 -11.05 21.45 5.15
C ASP A 60 -10.81 21.10 6.64
N GLY A 61 -10.38 19.88 6.94
CA GLY A 61 -10.03 19.44 8.30
C GLY A 61 -8.88 20.24 8.90
N ILE A 62 -7.82 20.48 8.10
CA ILE A 62 -6.66 21.29 8.50
C ILE A 62 -7.08 22.73 8.83
N ARG A 63 -7.88 23.37 7.95
CA ARG A 63 -8.36 24.75 8.18
C ARG A 63 -9.20 24.84 9.41
N GLN A 64 -10.12 23.89 9.63
CA GLN A 64 -10.96 23.89 10.84
C GLN A 64 -10.14 23.71 12.11
N ALA A 65 -9.04 22.97 12.08
CA ALA A 65 -8.15 22.77 13.22
C ALA A 65 -7.12 23.92 13.40
N GLY A 66 -7.17 24.96 12.56
CA GLY A 66 -6.36 26.17 12.66
C GLY A 66 -5.05 26.15 11.88
N GLY A 67 -4.87 25.22 10.95
CA GLY A 67 -3.71 25.14 10.05
C GLY A 67 -3.96 25.84 8.71
N LEU A 68 -2.88 26.05 7.94
CA LEU A 68 -2.91 26.52 6.57
C LEU A 68 -2.42 25.40 5.64
N PRO A 69 -3.32 24.77 4.88
CA PRO A 69 -2.96 23.67 3.99
C PRO A 69 -2.45 24.18 2.65
N PHE A 70 -1.38 23.55 2.16
CA PHE A 70 -0.86 23.69 0.80
C PHE A 70 -0.82 22.34 0.11
N GLU A 71 -1.50 22.22 -1.01
CA GLU A 71 -1.45 21.00 -1.81
C GLU A 71 -0.18 20.99 -2.66
N VAL A 72 0.58 19.92 -2.56
CA VAL A 72 1.74 19.62 -3.38
C VAL A 72 1.56 18.28 -4.07
N THR A 73 1.98 18.17 -5.33
CA THR A 73 1.78 16.96 -6.12
C THR A 73 3.05 16.13 -6.19
N THR A 74 2.85 14.81 -6.26
CA THR A 74 3.92 13.85 -6.52
C THR A 74 3.55 12.92 -7.66
N THR A 75 4.55 12.26 -8.25
CA THR A 75 4.35 11.21 -9.25
C THR A 75 3.47 10.09 -8.68
N GLY A 76 2.55 9.58 -9.50
CA GLY A 76 1.65 8.49 -9.15
C GLY A 76 1.52 7.50 -10.31
N ILE A 77 2.49 6.59 -10.49
CA ILE A 77 2.48 5.59 -11.56
C ILE A 77 1.70 4.36 -11.10
N CYS A 78 0.92 3.78 -11.99
CA CYS A 78 0.26 2.49 -11.82
C CYS A 78 0.98 1.46 -12.70
N ASP A 79 1.51 0.41 -12.11
CA ASP A 79 2.19 -0.68 -12.81
C ASP A 79 1.28 -1.38 -13.82
N GLY A 80 0.01 -1.61 -13.49
CA GLY A 80 -0.98 -2.17 -14.40
C GLY A 80 -1.23 -1.34 -15.67
N MET A 81 -0.85 -0.06 -15.70
CA MET A 81 -1.02 0.83 -16.86
C MET A 81 0.26 0.96 -17.72
N VAL A 82 1.42 0.54 -17.22
CA VAL A 82 2.73 0.74 -17.88
C VAL A 82 3.49 -0.57 -18.13
N LEU A 83 2.79 -1.68 -18.28
CA LEU A 83 3.36 -3.02 -18.45
C LEU A 83 4.33 -3.16 -19.64
N LYS A 84 4.26 -2.31 -20.65
CA LYS A 84 5.10 -2.41 -21.84
C LYS A 84 6.57 -2.07 -21.55
N ASP A 85 6.83 -1.16 -20.63
CA ASP A 85 8.19 -0.79 -20.24
C ASP A 85 8.33 -0.76 -18.71
N PRO A 86 8.64 -1.90 -18.09
CA PRO A 86 8.70 -2.03 -16.63
C PRO A 86 9.87 -1.27 -15.99
N ARG A 87 10.77 -0.67 -16.76
CA ARG A 87 11.94 0.07 -16.22
C ARG A 87 11.57 1.27 -15.36
N TYR A 88 10.37 1.80 -15.53
CA TYR A 88 9.88 2.98 -14.82
C TYR A 88 8.92 2.64 -13.67
N ILE A 89 8.66 1.35 -13.43
CA ILE A 89 7.76 0.88 -12.37
C ILE A 89 8.56 0.55 -11.11
N GLU A 90 7.84 0.36 -10.02
CA GLU A 90 8.35 -0.15 -8.75
C GLU A 90 9.44 0.74 -8.13
N LEU A 91 10.65 0.22 -7.97
CA LEU A 91 11.68 0.86 -7.18
C LEU A 91 12.10 2.26 -7.66
N PRO A 92 12.26 2.53 -8.98
CA PRO A 92 12.56 3.88 -9.45
C PRO A 92 11.47 4.90 -9.12
N SER A 93 10.19 4.55 -9.35
CA SER A 93 9.07 5.45 -9.04
C SER A 93 8.88 5.61 -7.53
N ARG A 94 9.05 4.55 -6.73
CA ARG A 94 9.02 4.62 -5.27
C ARG A 94 10.04 5.60 -4.72
N ASN A 95 11.29 5.47 -5.14
CA ASN A 95 12.37 6.33 -4.66
C ASN A 95 12.16 7.79 -5.11
N LEU A 96 11.72 7.99 -6.36
CA LEU A 96 11.39 9.34 -6.86
C LEU A 96 10.27 9.98 -6.03
N VAL A 97 9.21 9.25 -5.71
CA VAL A 97 8.13 9.77 -4.84
C VAL A 97 8.68 10.20 -3.48
N ALA A 98 9.57 9.41 -2.87
CA ALA A 98 10.20 9.80 -1.61
C ALA A 98 11.00 11.09 -1.74
N ASP A 99 11.78 11.24 -2.81
CA ASP A 99 12.60 12.43 -3.08
C ASP A 99 11.72 13.65 -3.37
N GLU A 100 10.63 13.51 -4.14
CA GLU A 100 9.69 14.58 -4.43
C GLU A 100 9.00 15.12 -3.16
N VAL A 101 8.58 14.22 -2.27
CA VAL A 101 7.96 14.61 -0.99
C VAL A 101 8.97 15.33 -0.11
N GLU A 102 10.17 14.77 0.07
CA GLU A 102 11.24 15.39 0.86
C GLU A 102 11.57 16.79 0.34
N LEU A 103 11.79 16.92 -0.97
CA LEU A 103 12.10 18.20 -1.60
C LEU A 103 11.02 19.26 -1.31
N ASN A 104 9.74 18.90 -1.50
CA ASN A 104 8.63 19.80 -1.24
C ASN A 104 8.54 20.20 0.23
N VAL A 105 8.65 19.23 1.13
CA VAL A 105 8.47 19.43 2.57
C VAL A 105 9.61 20.22 3.17
N GLU A 106 10.86 19.89 2.83
CA GLU A 106 12.05 20.53 3.40
C GLU A 106 12.28 21.93 2.82
N ALA A 107 12.13 22.12 1.50
CA ALA A 107 12.31 23.43 0.89
C ALA A 107 11.31 24.47 1.37
N ASN A 108 10.08 24.06 1.66
CA ASN A 108 9.00 24.93 2.11
C ASN A 108 8.83 24.98 3.64
N MET A 109 9.60 24.19 4.39
CA MET A 109 9.58 24.15 5.85
C MET A 109 8.19 23.90 6.44
N PHE A 110 7.46 22.87 5.92
CA PHE A 110 6.16 22.51 6.44
C PHE A 110 6.24 21.98 7.87
N ASP A 111 5.21 22.28 8.67
CA ASP A 111 5.09 21.84 10.07
C ASP A 111 4.52 20.41 10.21
N GLY A 112 3.86 19.92 9.18
CA GLY A 112 3.30 18.58 9.11
C GLY A 112 2.83 18.26 7.70
N MET A 113 2.43 17.01 7.48
CA MET A 113 1.95 16.57 6.17
C MET A 113 0.83 15.53 6.26
N VAL A 114 -0.13 15.63 5.34
CA VAL A 114 -1.10 14.60 5.02
C VAL A 114 -0.70 13.96 3.70
N LEU A 115 -0.51 12.65 3.69
CA LEU A 115 -0.05 11.87 2.55
C LEU A 115 -1.24 11.16 1.91
N LEU A 116 -1.48 11.38 0.61
CA LEU A 116 -2.60 10.80 -0.12
C LEU A 116 -2.08 9.93 -1.26
N SER A 117 -2.29 8.63 -1.14
CA SER A 117 -1.85 7.66 -2.15
C SER A 117 -2.55 6.32 -2.04
N THR A 118 -2.38 5.49 -3.07
CA THR A 118 -3.07 4.20 -3.13
C THR A 118 -2.24 3.11 -3.80
N CYS A 119 -1.41 3.44 -4.81
CA CYS A 119 -0.73 2.45 -5.65
C CYS A 119 0.58 1.91 -5.06
N ASP A 120 1.03 0.82 -5.66
CA ASP A 120 2.08 -0.11 -5.26
C ASP A 120 3.35 0.56 -4.75
N SER A 121 3.94 1.44 -5.55
CA SER A 121 5.19 2.12 -5.24
C SER A 121 4.98 3.49 -4.58
N VAL A 122 3.77 4.06 -4.66
CA VAL A 122 3.50 5.41 -4.16
C VAL A 122 3.31 5.40 -2.64
N VAL A 123 2.55 4.44 -2.11
CA VAL A 123 2.35 4.29 -0.67
C VAL A 123 3.68 4.10 0.06
N PRO A 124 4.55 3.13 -0.32
CA PRO A 124 5.83 2.99 0.36
C PRO A 124 6.75 4.18 0.14
N GLY A 125 6.74 4.83 -1.04
CA GLY A 125 7.53 6.04 -1.30
C GLY A 125 7.15 7.20 -0.37
N GLN A 126 5.87 7.43 -0.15
CA GLN A 126 5.39 8.44 0.79
C GLN A 126 5.69 8.07 2.25
N LEU A 127 5.64 6.78 2.64
CA LEU A 127 6.04 6.35 3.98
C LEU A 127 7.55 6.48 4.22
N MET A 128 8.38 6.19 3.20
CA MET A 128 9.82 6.46 3.23
C MET A 128 10.10 7.95 3.46
N ALA A 129 9.42 8.84 2.72
CA ALA A 129 9.54 10.27 2.91
C ALA A 129 9.09 10.73 4.30
N ALA A 130 7.99 10.18 4.83
CA ALA A 130 7.54 10.45 6.19
C ALA A 130 8.63 10.12 7.23
N ALA A 131 9.24 8.94 7.09
CA ALA A 131 10.34 8.50 7.93
C ALA A 131 11.58 9.40 7.79
N ARG A 132 11.91 9.81 6.57
CA ARG A 132 13.07 10.62 6.23
C ARG A 132 12.95 12.06 6.78
N CYS A 133 11.84 12.73 6.49
CA CYS A 133 11.57 14.10 6.95
C CYS A 133 11.34 14.20 8.46
N ASN A 134 10.80 13.13 9.06
CA ASN A 134 10.51 13.04 10.48
C ASN A 134 9.75 14.24 11.08
N ILE A 135 8.72 14.69 10.39
CA ILE A 135 7.76 15.69 10.88
C ILE A 135 6.42 15.00 11.18
N PRO A 136 5.46 15.67 11.85
CA PRO A 136 4.10 15.17 11.97
C PRO A 136 3.53 14.74 10.62
N ALA A 137 3.20 13.46 10.47
CA ALA A 137 2.74 12.89 9.21
C ALA A 137 1.63 11.87 9.42
N ILE A 138 0.60 11.95 8.59
CA ILE A 138 -0.51 11.01 8.56
C ILE A 138 -0.82 10.63 7.11
N MET A 139 -1.10 9.35 6.87
CA MET A 139 -1.52 8.87 5.57
C MET A 139 -3.04 8.66 5.50
N VAL A 140 -3.63 8.97 4.36
CA VAL A 140 -4.96 8.54 3.96
C VAL A 140 -4.82 7.71 2.70
N THR A 141 -5.07 6.43 2.82
CA THR A 141 -5.08 5.52 1.67
C THR A 141 -6.36 5.75 0.87
N GLY A 142 -6.24 5.80 -0.46
CA GLY A 142 -7.35 6.19 -1.33
C GLY A 142 -8.38 5.09 -1.57
N GLY A 143 -8.32 3.97 -0.85
CA GLY A 143 -9.28 2.89 -0.97
C GLY A 143 -9.06 2.00 -2.20
N TYR A 144 -9.89 1.00 -2.36
CA TYR A 144 -9.80 -0.01 -3.41
C TYR A 144 -10.99 0.05 -4.37
N MET A 145 -10.84 -0.56 -5.54
CA MET A 145 -11.93 -0.68 -6.52
C MET A 145 -13.04 -1.57 -5.96
N PRO A 146 -14.31 -1.14 -6.05
CA PRO A 146 -15.43 -1.97 -5.64
C PRO A 146 -15.56 -3.23 -6.49
N ASN A 147 -16.31 -4.20 -5.97
CA ASN A 147 -16.60 -5.43 -6.70
C ASN A 147 -17.30 -5.16 -8.02
N ALA A 148 -16.80 -5.79 -9.07
CA ALA A 148 -17.47 -5.84 -10.35
C ALA A 148 -18.43 -7.04 -10.43
N CYS A 149 -19.38 -6.97 -11.36
CA CYS A 149 -20.33 -8.04 -11.63
C CYS A 149 -20.47 -8.24 -13.15
N PHE A 150 -20.30 -9.46 -13.60
CA PHE A 150 -20.53 -9.85 -14.98
C PHE A 150 -21.51 -11.04 -15.05
N ARG A 151 -22.63 -10.82 -15.73
CA ARG A 151 -23.70 -11.82 -15.91
C ARG A 151 -24.13 -12.48 -14.58
N GLY A 152 -24.29 -11.68 -13.53
CA GLY A 152 -24.72 -12.11 -12.20
C GLY A 152 -23.64 -12.78 -11.35
N LYS A 153 -22.38 -12.82 -11.80
CA LYS A 153 -21.25 -13.33 -11.05
C LYS A 153 -20.31 -12.19 -10.65
N LYS A 154 -19.84 -12.22 -9.42
CA LYS A 154 -18.78 -11.33 -8.96
C LYS A 154 -17.50 -11.65 -9.73
N ILE A 155 -16.84 -10.63 -10.24
CA ILE A 155 -15.56 -10.73 -10.94
C ILE A 155 -14.59 -9.67 -10.45
N ASN A 156 -13.31 -9.89 -10.73
CA ASN A 156 -12.22 -8.97 -10.40
C ASN A 156 -11.17 -8.94 -11.52
N LEU A 157 -10.20 -8.04 -11.39
CA LEU A 157 -9.13 -7.85 -12.38
C LEU A 157 -8.37 -9.16 -12.69
N VAL A 158 -8.11 -9.99 -11.68
CA VAL A 158 -7.35 -11.26 -11.87
C VAL A 158 -8.16 -12.25 -12.72
N GLU A 159 -9.47 -12.34 -12.50
CA GLU A 159 -10.33 -13.19 -13.32
C GLU A 159 -10.41 -12.70 -14.78
N VAL A 160 -10.50 -11.40 -14.99
CA VAL A 160 -10.45 -10.81 -16.33
C VAL A 160 -9.12 -11.14 -17.01
N SER A 161 -8.00 -10.90 -16.33
CA SER A 161 -6.66 -11.14 -16.88
C SER A 161 -6.40 -12.62 -17.18
N SER A 162 -6.80 -13.51 -16.28
CA SER A 162 -6.64 -14.97 -16.47
C SER A 162 -7.49 -15.53 -17.63
N THR A 163 -8.58 -14.84 -18.01
CA THR A 163 -9.43 -15.24 -19.12
C THR A 163 -8.78 -14.97 -20.48
N VAL A 164 -7.76 -14.10 -20.56
CA VAL A 164 -7.03 -13.81 -21.81
C VAL A 164 -6.46 -15.08 -22.43
N GLY A 165 -5.87 -15.97 -21.62
CA GLY A 165 -5.35 -17.27 -22.11
C GLY A 165 -6.40 -18.10 -22.83
N LYS A 166 -7.63 -18.18 -22.27
CA LYS A 166 -8.74 -18.91 -22.86
C LYS A 166 -9.23 -18.31 -24.19
N VAL A 167 -9.14 -16.98 -24.33
CA VAL A 167 -9.47 -16.29 -25.59
C VAL A 167 -8.40 -16.62 -26.64
N ILE A 168 -7.13 -16.62 -26.28
CA ILE A 168 -6.01 -16.98 -27.18
C ILE A 168 -6.13 -18.44 -27.65
N GLU A 169 -6.52 -19.35 -26.76
CA GLU A 169 -6.76 -20.77 -27.05
C GLU A 169 -8.06 -21.00 -27.86
N GLY A 170 -8.92 -19.98 -28.01
CA GLY A 170 -10.22 -20.13 -28.68
C GLY A 170 -11.28 -20.86 -27.87
N THR A 171 -11.06 -21.08 -26.55
CA THR A 171 -11.98 -21.74 -25.63
C THR A 171 -12.96 -20.77 -24.97
N TYR A 172 -12.75 -19.46 -25.14
CA TYR A 172 -13.65 -18.37 -24.70
C TYR A 172 -13.86 -17.37 -25.82
N ALA A 173 -15.10 -16.97 -26.09
CA ALA A 173 -15.43 -16.06 -27.18
C ALA A 173 -14.88 -14.64 -26.92
N LYS A 174 -14.29 -14.03 -27.95
CA LYS A 174 -13.71 -12.68 -27.83
C LYS A 174 -14.76 -11.62 -27.49
N GLU A 175 -15.97 -11.77 -28.04
CA GLU A 175 -17.10 -10.86 -27.80
C GLU A 175 -17.53 -10.91 -26.31
N ASP A 176 -17.63 -12.10 -25.74
CA ASP A 176 -17.93 -12.29 -24.32
C ASP A 176 -16.84 -11.72 -23.43
N PHE A 177 -15.58 -11.87 -23.83
CA PHE A 177 -14.44 -11.27 -23.14
C PHE A 177 -14.48 -9.74 -23.18
N ASP A 178 -14.81 -9.14 -24.29
CA ASP A 178 -14.91 -7.68 -24.41
C ASP A 178 -16.03 -7.08 -23.54
N GLU A 179 -17.13 -7.80 -23.36
CA GLU A 179 -18.16 -7.47 -22.37
C GLU A 179 -17.64 -7.62 -20.94
N MET A 180 -16.97 -8.73 -20.64
CA MET A 180 -16.38 -9.02 -19.33
C MET A 180 -15.33 -7.95 -18.95
N LEU A 181 -14.46 -7.56 -19.90
CA LEU A 181 -13.44 -6.53 -19.70
C LEU A 181 -14.05 -5.19 -19.28
N LYS A 182 -15.14 -4.78 -19.94
CA LYS A 182 -15.86 -3.53 -19.60
C LYS A 182 -16.54 -3.61 -18.23
N ALA A 183 -17.01 -4.78 -17.84
CA ALA A 183 -17.67 -4.98 -16.55
C ALA A 183 -16.69 -5.24 -15.41
N GLY A 184 -15.48 -5.70 -15.69
CA GLY A 184 -14.51 -6.18 -14.70
C GLY A 184 -13.81 -5.10 -13.87
N HIS A 185 -13.94 -3.82 -14.28
CA HIS A 185 -13.36 -2.67 -13.58
C HIS A 185 -14.47 -1.70 -13.23
N TYR A 186 -14.92 -1.74 -12.00
CA TYR A 186 -16.07 -0.95 -11.54
C TYR A 186 -15.61 0.12 -10.54
N GLY A 187 -15.38 1.33 -11.03
CA GLY A 187 -14.96 2.47 -10.21
C GLY A 187 -13.45 2.69 -10.16
N CYS A 188 -13.05 3.64 -9.33
CA CYS A 188 -11.66 3.99 -9.06
C CYS A 188 -11.14 3.26 -7.81
N GLY A 189 -9.84 3.40 -7.52
CA GLY A 189 -9.20 2.84 -6.34
C GLY A 189 -8.02 1.92 -6.68
N ALA A 190 -7.38 1.38 -5.65
CA ALA A 190 -6.41 0.30 -5.77
C ALA A 190 -7.05 -0.96 -6.40
N CYS A 191 -6.23 -1.88 -6.92
CA CYS A 191 -6.73 -3.18 -7.35
C CYS A 191 -7.58 -3.82 -6.25
N GLY A 192 -8.80 -4.28 -6.59
CA GLY A 192 -9.75 -4.89 -5.63
C GLY A 192 -9.38 -6.32 -5.20
N THR A 193 -8.10 -6.67 -5.28
CA THR A 193 -7.54 -7.97 -4.89
C THR A 193 -6.33 -7.76 -3.98
N MET A 194 -5.91 -8.80 -3.25
CA MET A 194 -4.76 -8.74 -2.34
C MET A 194 -3.44 -8.73 -3.14
N THR A 195 -3.11 -7.56 -3.67
CA THR A 195 -1.88 -7.22 -4.40
C THR A 195 -1.05 -6.22 -3.59
N THR A 196 0.01 -5.65 -4.15
CA THR A 196 0.91 -4.75 -3.42
C THR A 196 0.21 -3.47 -2.98
N ALA A 197 -0.56 -2.83 -3.86
CA ALA A 197 -1.28 -1.59 -3.55
C ALA A 197 -2.17 -1.75 -2.31
N SER A 198 -3.05 -2.74 -2.32
CA SER A 198 -3.96 -3.01 -1.21
C SER A 198 -3.24 -3.49 0.05
N SER A 199 -2.21 -4.34 -0.09
CA SER A 199 -1.37 -4.76 1.05
C SER A 199 -0.70 -3.57 1.72
N MET A 200 -0.09 -2.67 0.94
CA MET A 200 0.56 -1.48 1.50
C MET A 200 -0.43 -0.54 2.22
N CYS A 201 -1.67 -0.43 1.72
CA CYS A 201 -2.72 0.30 2.42
C CYS A 201 -3.05 -0.35 3.79
N CYS A 202 -3.19 -1.67 3.84
CA CYS A 202 -3.42 -2.43 5.07
C CYS A 202 -2.25 -2.28 6.07
N ILE A 203 -1.03 -2.33 5.55
CA ILE A 203 0.19 -2.23 6.37
C ILE A 203 0.37 -0.82 6.93
N ALA A 204 0.03 0.22 6.18
CA ALA A 204 0.04 1.58 6.70
C ALA A 204 -0.88 1.74 7.93
N GLU A 205 -2.02 1.04 7.97
CA GLU A 205 -2.90 1.00 9.15
C GLU A 205 -2.29 0.17 10.29
N ALA A 206 -1.73 -1.01 10.00
CA ALA A 206 -1.08 -1.85 11.01
C ALA A 206 0.15 -1.18 11.64
N MET A 207 0.86 -0.34 10.90
CA MET A 207 1.96 0.50 11.42
C MET A 207 1.47 1.67 12.27
N GLY A 208 0.17 2.00 12.22
CA GLY A 208 -0.40 3.17 12.89
C GLY A 208 -0.28 4.48 12.13
N MET A 209 0.11 4.46 10.84
CA MET A 209 0.30 5.66 10.00
C MET A 209 -1.00 6.20 9.37
N THR A 210 -2.12 5.47 9.50
CA THR A 210 -3.47 5.92 9.10
C THR A 210 -4.41 5.95 10.28
N LEU A 211 -5.54 6.63 10.13
CA LEU A 211 -6.64 6.49 11.09
C LEU A 211 -7.23 5.06 11.01
N PRO A 212 -7.70 4.52 12.16
CA PRO A 212 -8.26 3.18 12.20
C PRO A 212 -9.46 2.99 11.26
N GLY A 213 -9.44 1.91 10.47
CA GLY A 213 -10.48 1.55 9.53
C GLY A 213 -10.39 2.25 8.16
N ASN A 214 -9.28 2.92 7.85
CA ASN A 214 -9.08 3.53 6.54
C ASN A 214 -8.76 2.49 5.46
N ALA A 215 -7.95 1.47 5.77
CA ALA A 215 -7.33 0.60 4.78
C ALA A 215 -8.31 -0.26 3.96
N THR A 216 -9.49 -0.55 4.49
CA THR A 216 -10.49 -1.41 3.82
C THR A 216 -11.69 -0.65 3.25
N ILE A 217 -11.65 0.69 3.26
CA ILE A 217 -12.71 1.51 2.67
C ILE A 217 -12.64 1.43 1.14
N ASP A 218 -13.80 1.23 0.52
CA ASP A 218 -13.97 1.35 -0.93
C ASP A 218 -13.69 2.79 -1.40
N ALA A 219 -12.97 2.95 -2.51
CA ALA A 219 -12.61 4.26 -3.05
C ALA A 219 -13.83 5.12 -3.45
N CYS A 220 -14.95 4.49 -3.75
CA CYS A 220 -16.22 5.16 -4.07
C CYS A 220 -17.10 5.40 -2.83
N ASP A 221 -16.67 4.99 -1.65
CA ASP A 221 -17.43 5.18 -0.39
C ASP A 221 -17.22 6.60 0.16
N LYS A 222 -18.32 7.24 0.55
CA LYS A 222 -18.30 8.57 1.19
C LYS A 222 -17.46 8.63 2.48
N ARG A 223 -17.24 7.49 3.15
CA ARG A 223 -16.38 7.39 4.34
C ARG A 223 -14.96 7.82 4.04
N LEU A 224 -14.47 7.63 2.81
CA LEU A 224 -13.13 8.04 2.43
C LEU A 224 -12.93 9.55 2.54
N GLY A 225 -13.90 10.34 2.09
CA GLY A 225 -13.89 11.80 2.28
C GLY A 225 -13.92 12.22 3.76
N ALA A 226 -14.65 11.49 4.61
CA ALA A 226 -14.65 11.71 6.05
C ALA A 226 -13.28 11.39 6.67
N MET A 227 -12.62 10.31 6.23
CA MET A 227 -11.24 9.97 6.64
C MET A 227 -10.25 11.08 6.29
N GLY A 228 -10.33 11.63 5.07
CA GLY A 228 -9.51 12.78 4.68
C GLY A 228 -9.70 13.99 5.62
N TYR A 229 -10.95 14.33 5.93
CA TYR A 229 -11.26 15.42 6.84
C TYR A 229 -10.72 15.19 8.28
N GLU A 230 -10.94 13.99 8.84
CA GLU A 230 -10.44 13.66 10.18
C GLU A 230 -8.90 13.56 10.21
N ALA A 231 -8.26 13.07 9.13
CA ALA A 231 -6.80 13.09 9.00
C ALA A 231 -6.23 14.51 9.01
N GLY A 232 -6.92 15.45 8.34
CA GLY A 232 -6.55 16.87 8.40
C GLY A 232 -6.61 17.45 9.81
N LYS A 233 -7.55 17.03 10.64
CA LYS A 233 -7.61 17.41 12.06
C LYS A 233 -6.53 16.71 12.88
N ALA A 234 -6.32 15.42 12.63
CA ALA A 234 -5.36 14.60 13.38
C ALA A 234 -3.92 15.11 13.19
N VAL A 235 -3.50 15.47 11.96
CA VAL A 235 -2.16 16.02 11.74
C VAL A 235 -1.93 17.32 12.53
N MET A 236 -2.95 18.15 12.69
CA MET A 236 -2.87 19.36 13.51
C MET A 236 -2.69 19.06 14.99
N GLU A 237 -3.33 18.01 15.51
CA GLU A 237 -3.08 17.53 16.87
C GLU A 237 -1.67 16.96 17.04
N MET A 238 -1.15 16.24 16.03
CA MET A 238 0.25 15.78 16.02
C MET A 238 1.23 16.96 16.07
N VAL A 239 1.00 18.00 15.26
CA VAL A 239 1.80 19.25 15.27
C VAL A 239 1.79 19.91 16.67
N LYS A 240 0.63 20.01 17.30
CA LYS A 240 0.50 20.59 18.65
C LYS A 240 1.23 19.78 19.71
N LYS A 241 1.19 18.45 19.62
CA LYS A 241 1.81 17.52 20.57
C LYS A 241 3.28 17.24 20.27
N GLY A 242 3.78 17.61 19.09
CA GLY A 242 5.12 17.31 18.63
C GLY A 242 5.34 15.82 18.28
N ILE A 243 4.28 15.09 17.92
CA ILE A 243 4.37 13.68 17.48
C ILE A 243 4.84 13.66 16.04
N THR A 244 5.98 13.04 15.79
CA THR A 244 6.60 12.93 14.47
C THR A 244 6.40 11.56 13.85
N ALA A 245 6.77 11.41 12.57
CA ALA A 245 6.64 10.12 11.87
C ALA A 245 7.47 9.01 12.54
N ARG A 246 8.66 9.29 13.05
CA ARG A 246 9.53 8.28 13.71
C ARG A 246 9.07 7.90 15.12
N ASP A 247 8.16 8.66 15.73
CA ASP A 247 7.49 8.22 16.97
C ASP A 247 6.51 7.08 16.70
N ILE A 248 6.07 6.93 15.45
CA ILE A 248 5.12 5.92 14.99
C ILE A 248 5.82 4.82 14.17
N ILE A 249 6.68 5.20 13.21
CA ILE A 249 7.49 4.27 12.42
C ILE A 249 8.69 3.83 13.27
N THR A 250 8.47 2.79 14.06
CA THR A 250 9.43 2.19 14.99
C THR A 250 9.74 0.75 14.59
N GLU A 251 10.76 0.15 15.18
CA GLU A 251 11.04 -1.28 14.96
C GLU A 251 9.81 -2.15 15.30
N ALA A 252 9.09 -1.82 16.37
CA ALA A 252 7.90 -2.55 16.79
C ALA A 252 6.75 -2.41 15.76
N SER A 253 6.51 -1.22 15.22
CA SER A 253 5.47 -1.01 14.21
C SER A 253 5.82 -1.67 12.86
N ILE A 254 7.09 -1.72 12.47
CA ILE A 254 7.54 -2.48 11.30
C ILE A 254 7.33 -3.99 11.53
N LYS A 255 7.62 -4.52 12.71
CA LYS A 255 7.30 -5.92 13.06
C LYS A 255 5.81 -6.20 12.98
N ASN A 256 4.97 -5.30 13.51
CA ASN A 256 3.51 -5.39 13.38
C ASN A 256 3.08 -5.44 11.91
N ALA A 257 3.68 -4.62 11.07
CA ALA A 257 3.43 -4.60 9.63
C ALA A 257 3.74 -5.96 8.99
N ILE A 258 4.91 -6.54 9.27
CA ILE A 258 5.34 -7.84 8.73
C ILE A 258 4.40 -8.97 9.19
N ILE A 259 4.10 -9.04 10.49
CA ILE A 259 3.19 -10.04 11.06
C ILE A 259 1.80 -9.94 10.39
N THR A 260 1.33 -8.70 10.19
CA THR A 260 0.03 -8.48 9.56
C THR A 260 0.03 -8.89 8.09
N ASP A 261 1.09 -8.56 7.33
CA ASP A 261 1.21 -8.96 5.91
C ASP A 261 1.15 -10.48 5.74
N ILE A 262 1.88 -11.20 6.59
CA ILE A 262 1.89 -12.67 6.62
C ILE A 262 0.49 -13.22 6.94
N ALA A 263 -0.18 -12.63 7.94
CA ALA A 263 -1.50 -13.08 8.42
C ALA A 263 -2.65 -12.82 7.43
N ILE A 264 -2.53 -11.82 6.56
CA ILE A 264 -3.52 -11.52 5.52
C ILE A 264 -3.13 -12.08 4.15
N ALA A 265 -2.03 -12.83 4.06
CA ALA A 265 -1.44 -13.27 2.80
C ALA A 265 -1.29 -12.10 1.81
N GLY A 266 -0.62 -11.06 2.24
CA GLY A 266 -0.41 -9.85 1.47
C GLY A 266 0.56 -10.02 0.31
N SER A 267 1.33 -8.99 -0.01
CA SER A 267 2.22 -8.99 -1.16
C SER A 267 3.65 -9.34 -0.80
N THR A 268 4.29 -10.17 -1.61
CA THR A 268 5.72 -10.47 -1.52
C THR A 268 6.61 -9.22 -1.71
N ASN A 269 6.12 -8.16 -2.34
CA ASN A 269 6.85 -6.90 -2.52
C ASN A 269 7.10 -6.16 -1.19
N LEU A 270 6.39 -6.51 -0.12
CA LEU A 270 6.62 -5.91 1.18
C LEU A 270 8.00 -6.26 1.75
N LEU A 271 8.63 -7.35 1.30
CA LEU A 271 10.03 -7.65 1.60
C LEU A 271 11.02 -6.64 1.00
N LEU A 272 10.58 -5.86 -0.01
CA LEU A 272 11.36 -4.76 -0.58
C LEU A 272 10.98 -3.41 0.06
N HIS A 273 9.70 -3.23 0.40
CA HIS A 273 9.19 -1.93 0.84
C HIS A 273 9.38 -1.69 2.33
N LEU A 274 9.08 -2.67 3.20
CA LEU A 274 9.22 -2.49 4.64
C LEU A 274 10.67 -2.29 5.10
N PRO A 275 11.67 -3.05 4.59
CA PRO A 275 13.07 -2.74 4.87
C PRO A 275 13.51 -1.34 4.41
N ALA A 276 12.98 -0.86 3.26
CA ALA A 276 13.30 0.47 2.78
C ALA A 276 12.71 1.57 3.69
N ILE A 277 11.47 1.41 4.15
CA ILE A 277 10.86 2.34 5.12
C ILE A 277 11.63 2.31 6.45
N ALA A 278 12.01 1.14 6.94
CA ALA A 278 12.81 0.97 8.14
C ALA A 278 14.18 1.66 8.02
N HIS A 279 14.84 1.51 6.86
CA HIS A 279 16.11 2.16 6.57
C HIS A 279 16.00 3.69 6.65
N GLU A 280 14.97 4.29 6.05
CA GLU A 280 14.72 5.74 6.12
C GLU A 280 14.39 6.22 7.55
N ALA A 281 13.83 5.34 8.37
CA ALA A 281 13.62 5.62 9.80
C ALA A 281 14.90 5.47 10.63
N GLY A 282 16.01 4.98 10.05
CA GLY A 282 17.26 4.69 10.76
C GLY A 282 17.23 3.38 11.55
N ILE A 283 16.35 2.44 11.17
CA ILE A 283 16.19 1.15 11.84
C ILE A 283 16.93 0.08 11.03
N ASP A 284 18.05 -0.39 11.57
CA ASP A 284 18.88 -1.43 10.94
C ASP A 284 18.61 -2.79 11.58
N ARG A 285 18.15 -3.73 10.79
CA ARG A 285 17.86 -5.11 11.20
C ARG A 285 17.87 -6.04 10.00
N ASP A 286 18.19 -7.30 10.21
CA ASP A 286 17.93 -8.37 9.23
C ASP A 286 16.42 -8.67 9.17
N TRP A 287 15.76 -7.95 8.25
CA TRP A 287 14.32 -8.08 8.04
C TRP A 287 13.97 -9.39 7.31
N TRP A 288 14.87 -9.93 6.49
CA TRP A 288 14.68 -11.21 5.82
C TRP A 288 14.57 -12.35 6.83
N ALA A 289 15.50 -12.42 7.77
CA ALA A 289 15.46 -13.40 8.84
C ALA A 289 14.18 -13.26 9.70
N PHE A 290 13.71 -12.02 9.93
CA PHE A 290 12.47 -11.81 10.66
C PHE A 290 11.23 -12.24 9.88
N PHE A 291 11.17 -11.98 8.57
CA PHE A 291 10.08 -12.49 7.72
C PHE A 291 10.07 -14.01 7.69
N ASP A 292 11.23 -14.66 7.53
CA ASP A 292 11.36 -16.11 7.54
C ASP A 292 10.84 -16.69 8.86
N GLU A 293 11.34 -16.18 9.99
CA GLU A 293 10.89 -16.60 11.32
C GLU A 293 9.37 -16.45 11.49
N MET A 294 8.80 -15.32 11.09
CA MET A 294 7.38 -15.05 11.29
C MET A 294 6.50 -15.83 10.31
N SER A 295 6.96 -16.16 9.11
CA SER A 295 6.21 -16.95 8.15
C SER A 295 5.81 -18.33 8.67
N HIS A 296 6.58 -18.88 9.61
CA HIS A 296 6.33 -20.15 10.28
C HIS A 296 5.55 -20.05 11.60
N LYS A 297 5.37 -18.84 12.13
CA LYS A 297 4.74 -18.61 13.44
C LYS A 297 3.39 -17.92 13.36
N VAL A 298 3.17 -17.16 12.31
CA VAL A 298 1.97 -16.35 12.14
C VAL A 298 0.99 -17.09 11.24
N PRO A 299 -0.18 -17.48 11.71
CA PRO A 299 -1.16 -18.18 10.88
C PRO A 299 -1.80 -17.23 9.85
N TRP A 300 -2.23 -17.79 8.71
CA TRP A 300 -3.04 -17.07 7.75
C TRP A 300 -4.50 -17.02 8.23
N ILE A 301 -5.00 -15.84 8.59
CA ILE A 301 -6.32 -15.65 9.19
C ILE A 301 -7.34 -14.93 8.31
N THR A 302 -6.90 -14.14 7.34
CA THR A 302 -7.79 -13.39 6.45
C THR A 302 -7.40 -13.62 5.00
N GLY A 303 -8.29 -14.21 4.22
CA GLY A 303 -8.07 -14.51 2.81
C GLY A 303 -8.99 -13.70 1.91
N ILE A 304 -8.37 -12.96 0.99
CA ILE A 304 -9.04 -12.15 -0.03
C ILE A 304 -8.63 -12.66 -1.41
N ALA A 305 -9.46 -12.43 -2.43
CA ALA A 305 -9.12 -12.76 -3.81
C ALA A 305 -7.72 -12.20 -4.18
N PRO A 306 -6.89 -12.95 -4.94
CA PRO A 306 -7.23 -14.16 -5.67
C PRO A 306 -7.13 -15.46 -4.86
N CYS A 307 -6.59 -15.45 -3.64
CA CYS A 307 -6.34 -16.68 -2.87
C CYS A 307 -7.62 -17.32 -2.32
N THR A 308 -8.70 -16.53 -2.18
CA THR A 308 -10.03 -16.99 -1.77
C THR A 308 -11.13 -16.34 -2.61
N LYS A 309 -12.40 -16.69 -2.32
CA LYS A 309 -13.57 -16.12 -3.00
C LYS A 309 -13.99 -14.73 -2.48
N TYR A 310 -13.44 -14.29 -1.35
CA TYR A 310 -13.87 -13.06 -0.69
C TYR A 310 -13.19 -11.84 -1.28
N SER A 311 -13.87 -10.72 -1.22
CA SER A 311 -13.44 -9.41 -1.72
C SER A 311 -13.12 -8.44 -0.58
N PHE A 312 -12.50 -7.30 -0.91
CA PHE A 312 -12.26 -6.23 0.04
C PHE A 312 -13.56 -5.67 0.62
N THR A 313 -14.62 -5.52 -0.18
CA THR A 313 -15.93 -5.05 0.30
C THR A 313 -16.51 -6.00 1.36
N GLU A 314 -16.43 -7.32 1.12
CA GLU A 314 -16.88 -8.31 2.10
C GLU A 314 -16.02 -8.30 3.36
N TRP A 315 -14.71 -8.11 3.22
CA TRP A 315 -13.81 -7.97 4.36
C TRP A 315 -14.11 -6.71 5.18
N ASP A 316 -14.32 -5.57 4.54
CA ASP A 316 -14.72 -4.33 5.23
C ASP A 316 -16.01 -4.54 6.03
N MET A 317 -17.01 -5.17 5.43
CA MET A 317 -18.28 -5.52 6.09
C MET A 317 -18.11 -6.52 7.24
N ALA A 318 -17.13 -7.43 7.15
CA ALA A 318 -16.81 -8.41 8.19
C ALA A 318 -16.11 -7.81 9.43
N GLY A 319 -15.65 -6.57 9.34
CA GLY A 319 -14.90 -5.89 10.41
C GLY A 319 -13.62 -5.24 9.93
N GLY A 320 -13.21 -5.53 8.70
CA GLY A 320 -12.10 -4.90 7.99
C GLY A 320 -10.75 -5.07 8.70
N MET A 321 -9.86 -4.14 8.42
CA MET A 321 -8.51 -4.16 9.01
C MET A 321 -8.52 -4.06 10.54
N ARG A 322 -9.46 -3.31 11.11
CA ARG A 322 -9.62 -3.20 12.57
C ARG A 322 -9.95 -4.54 13.23
N GLY A 323 -10.88 -5.31 12.66
CA GLY A 323 -11.21 -6.65 13.14
C GLY A 323 -10.04 -7.62 13.01
N THR A 324 -9.29 -7.52 11.92
CA THR A 324 -8.07 -8.31 11.69
C THR A 324 -6.97 -7.96 12.70
N ILE A 325 -6.68 -6.67 12.94
CA ILE A 325 -5.70 -6.23 13.96
C ILE A 325 -6.14 -6.73 15.35
N LYS A 326 -7.44 -6.62 15.71
CA LYS A 326 -7.96 -7.16 16.97
C LYS A 326 -7.62 -8.64 17.14
N THR A 327 -7.85 -9.44 16.12
CA THR A 327 -7.54 -10.88 16.15
C THR A 327 -6.03 -11.11 16.33
N LEU A 328 -5.20 -10.26 15.73
CA LEU A 328 -3.74 -10.37 15.77
C LEU A 328 -3.11 -9.75 17.03
N LEU A 329 -3.85 -9.02 17.89
CA LEU A 329 -3.27 -8.37 19.09
C LEU A 329 -2.42 -9.28 19.99
N PRO A 330 -2.68 -10.60 20.11
CA PRO A 330 -1.79 -11.49 20.86
C PRO A 330 -0.39 -11.68 20.23
N LEU A 331 -0.24 -11.39 18.94
CA LEU A 331 1.00 -11.52 18.17
C LEU A 331 1.67 -10.17 17.87
N LEU A 332 0.94 -9.07 18.06
CA LEU A 332 1.39 -7.71 17.78
C LEU A 332 1.87 -6.99 19.04
N ASP A 333 2.76 -6.02 18.86
CA ASP A 333 3.02 -5.00 19.88
C ASP A 333 1.86 -3.99 19.88
N GLY A 334 0.89 -4.22 20.76
CA GLY A 334 -0.31 -3.39 20.86
C GLY A 334 -0.05 -2.01 21.43
N ASP A 335 1.10 -1.74 22.03
CA ASP A 335 1.41 -0.49 22.71
C ASP A 335 2.06 0.54 21.76
N CYS A 336 2.31 0.15 20.49
CA CYS A 336 2.76 1.07 19.46
C CYS A 336 1.81 2.27 19.33
N MET A 337 2.38 3.49 19.33
CA MET A 337 1.64 4.73 19.10
C MET A 337 1.13 4.80 17.65
N THR A 338 0.00 5.47 17.46
CA THR A 338 -0.59 5.72 16.14
C THR A 338 -0.85 7.21 15.93
N VAL A 339 -1.16 7.61 14.70
CA VAL A 339 -1.37 9.01 14.28
C VAL A 339 -2.45 9.78 15.04
N ASN A 340 -3.37 9.11 15.74
CA ASN A 340 -4.36 9.77 16.58
C ASN A 340 -3.93 9.96 18.04
N GLY A 341 -2.69 9.56 18.37
CA GLY A 341 -2.11 9.65 19.71
C GLY A 341 -2.61 8.58 20.67
N ARG A 342 -3.25 7.54 20.17
CA ARG A 342 -3.63 6.31 20.89
C ARG A 342 -2.75 5.16 20.47
N THR A 343 -2.71 4.11 21.30
CA THR A 343 -2.00 2.88 20.95
C THR A 343 -2.78 2.05 19.90
N LEU A 344 -2.09 1.14 19.23
CA LEU A 344 -2.70 0.21 18.29
C LEU A 344 -3.79 -0.64 18.98
N ARG A 345 -3.55 -1.05 20.22
CA ARG A 345 -4.51 -1.79 21.07
C ARG A 345 -5.75 -0.98 21.35
N GLU A 346 -5.62 0.23 21.89
CA GLU A 346 -6.73 1.11 22.22
C GLU A 346 -7.65 1.40 21.02
N ASN A 347 -7.07 1.45 19.82
CA ASN A 347 -7.81 1.67 18.60
C ASN A 347 -8.62 0.44 18.16
N ASN A 348 -8.18 -0.78 18.48
CA ASN A 348 -8.67 -1.98 17.82
C ASN A 348 -9.25 -3.04 18.76
N GLU A 349 -8.93 -3.09 20.05
CA GLU A 349 -9.37 -4.15 20.99
C GLU A 349 -10.90 -4.33 21.05
N ASN A 350 -11.66 -3.26 20.84
CA ASN A 350 -13.12 -3.28 20.81
C ASN A 350 -13.70 -3.28 19.37
N ALA A 351 -12.87 -3.52 18.34
CA ALA A 351 -13.36 -3.60 16.97
C ALA A 351 -14.35 -4.77 16.80
N PRO A 352 -15.47 -4.58 16.10
CA PRO A 352 -16.39 -5.66 15.82
C PRO A 352 -15.80 -6.63 14.79
N ILE A 353 -16.15 -7.91 14.92
CA ILE A 353 -15.97 -8.94 13.89
C ILE A 353 -17.34 -9.49 13.63
N TYR A 354 -17.83 -9.34 12.39
CA TYR A 354 -19.19 -9.74 12.00
C TYR A 354 -19.23 -11.07 11.23
N ASP A 355 -18.09 -11.48 10.67
CA ASP A 355 -17.98 -12.73 9.89
C ASP A 355 -16.60 -13.38 10.15
N GLU A 356 -16.65 -14.50 10.90
CA GLU A 356 -15.45 -15.29 11.24
C GLU A 356 -15.02 -16.22 10.09
N ASP A 357 -15.77 -16.34 9.01
CA ASP A 357 -15.30 -17.04 7.82
C ASP A 357 -14.32 -16.19 7.01
N ILE A 358 -14.39 -14.86 7.16
CA ILE A 358 -13.49 -13.90 6.49
C ILE A 358 -12.34 -13.51 7.42
N ILE A 359 -12.63 -13.17 8.69
CA ILE A 359 -11.63 -12.86 9.71
C ILE A 359 -11.60 -14.02 10.70
N ARG A 360 -10.76 -14.99 10.43
CA ARG A 360 -10.64 -16.22 11.22
C ARG A 360 -10.03 -15.95 12.59
N PRO A 361 -10.54 -16.60 13.67
CA PRO A 361 -9.84 -16.57 14.96
C PRO A 361 -8.52 -17.34 14.88
N LEU A 362 -7.54 -16.96 15.71
CA LEU A 362 -6.24 -17.64 15.77
C LEU A 362 -6.34 -19.13 16.10
N SER A 363 -7.43 -19.56 16.74
CA SER A 363 -7.71 -20.98 17.04
C SER A 363 -8.23 -21.79 15.86
N ASN A 364 -8.63 -21.14 14.76
CA ASN A 364 -9.15 -21.79 13.56
C ASN A 364 -8.75 -20.99 12.30
N PRO A 365 -7.44 -20.87 11.99
CA PRO A 365 -6.95 -20.12 10.85
C PRO A 365 -7.27 -20.81 9.52
N LEU A 366 -6.98 -20.17 8.40
CA LEU A 366 -7.01 -20.77 7.06
C LEU A 366 -5.88 -21.79 6.90
N THR A 367 -4.69 -21.45 7.40
CA THR A 367 -3.52 -22.34 7.55
C THR A 367 -2.75 -21.96 8.81
N ASP A 368 -2.10 -22.93 9.43
CA ASP A 368 -1.24 -22.69 10.60
C ASP A 368 0.04 -21.94 10.24
N ASP A 369 0.52 -22.09 9.00
CA ASP A 369 1.63 -21.32 8.42
C ASP A 369 1.09 -20.05 7.74
N GLY A 370 1.94 -19.04 7.61
CA GLY A 370 1.60 -17.77 6.97
C GLY A 370 1.26 -17.89 5.48
N GLY A 371 0.54 -16.90 4.98
CA GLY A 371 0.20 -16.82 3.55
C GLY A 371 1.36 -16.48 2.63
N ILE A 372 2.53 -16.15 3.20
CA ILE A 372 3.79 -15.83 2.52
C ILE A 372 4.89 -16.66 3.19
N ALA A 373 5.80 -17.22 2.40
CA ALA A 373 6.93 -18.02 2.90
C ALA A 373 8.25 -17.58 2.28
N VAL A 374 9.31 -17.59 3.08
CA VAL A 374 10.68 -17.46 2.60
C VAL A 374 11.24 -18.86 2.33
N LEU A 375 11.87 -19.03 1.18
CA LEU A 375 12.44 -20.31 0.73
C LEU A 375 13.96 -20.21 0.63
N HIS A 376 14.64 -21.29 0.98
CA HIS A 376 16.10 -21.40 0.85
C HIS A 376 16.50 -22.62 0.04
N GLY A 377 17.57 -22.50 -0.72
CA GLY A 377 18.10 -23.61 -1.52
C GLY A 377 19.32 -23.21 -2.36
N ASN A 378 19.87 -24.17 -3.06
CA ASN A 378 21.09 -23.96 -3.89
C ASN A 378 20.85 -23.03 -5.10
N ILE A 379 19.59 -22.81 -5.52
CA ILE A 379 19.25 -21.84 -6.58
C ILE A 379 19.12 -20.43 -5.99
N ALA A 380 18.66 -20.31 -4.74
CA ALA A 380 18.49 -19.07 -4.02
C ALA A 380 19.08 -19.19 -2.61
N PRO A 381 20.42 -19.20 -2.46
CA PRO A 381 21.07 -19.40 -1.17
C PRO A 381 20.77 -18.26 -0.16
N ASP A 382 20.60 -17.04 -0.67
CA ASP A 382 20.29 -15.87 0.15
C ASP A 382 18.77 -15.71 0.40
N GLY A 383 17.96 -16.65 -0.06
CA GLY A 383 16.51 -16.67 0.09
C GLY A 383 15.74 -16.30 -1.18
N ALA A 384 14.52 -16.79 -1.23
CA ALA A 384 13.49 -16.44 -2.20
C ALA A 384 12.16 -16.31 -1.49
N ILE A 385 11.19 -15.65 -2.09
CA ILE A 385 9.87 -15.47 -1.48
C ILE A 385 8.79 -16.04 -2.37
N ILE A 386 7.78 -16.64 -1.74
CA ILE A 386 6.61 -17.17 -2.41
C ILE A 386 5.34 -16.76 -1.64
N LYS A 387 4.27 -16.45 -2.38
CA LYS A 387 2.93 -16.34 -1.82
C LYS A 387 2.35 -17.76 -1.71
N SER A 388 2.61 -18.44 -0.60
CA SER A 388 2.24 -19.84 -0.36
C SER A 388 0.72 -20.05 -0.41
N SER A 389 -0.05 -19.05 0.01
CA SER A 389 -1.52 -19.02 -0.07
C SER A 389 -2.08 -19.09 -1.49
N ALA A 390 -1.29 -18.74 -2.51
CA ALA A 390 -1.68 -18.78 -3.92
C ALA A 390 -1.22 -20.06 -4.64
N VAL A 391 -0.52 -20.96 -3.95
CA VAL A 391 0.01 -22.21 -4.50
C VAL A 391 -0.87 -23.37 -4.02
N ASP A 392 -1.35 -24.18 -4.96
CA ASP A 392 -2.07 -25.41 -4.62
C ASP A 392 -1.15 -26.36 -3.83
N LYS A 393 -1.68 -26.95 -2.75
CA LYS A 393 -0.89 -27.85 -1.87
C LYS A 393 -0.25 -29.03 -2.63
N SER A 394 -0.87 -29.50 -3.71
CA SER A 394 -0.31 -30.52 -4.57
C SER A 394 0.96 -30.09 -5.31
N GLN A 395 1.20 -28.78 -5.42
CA GLN A 395 2.35 -28.18 -6.09
C GLN A 395 3.47 -27.75 -5.11
N HIS A 396 3.27 -27.95 -3.79
CA HIS A 396 4.33 -27.64 -2.81
C HIS A 396 5.56 -28.55 -2.95
N HIS A 397 5.43 -29.71 -3.62
CA HIS A 397 6.53 -30.55 -4.07
C HIS A 397 6.45 -30.72 -5.57
N PHE A 398 7.43 -30.19 -6.29
CA PHE A 398 7.49 -30.26 -7.75
C PHE A 398 8.87 -30.69 -8.22
N VAL A 399 8.91 -31.61 -9.17
CA VAL A 399 10.13 -32.06 -9.86
C VAL A 399 9.88 -31.99 -11.36
N GLY A 400 10.67 -31.21 -12.07
CA GLY A 400 10.49 -31.01 -13.50
C GLY A 400 11.79 -30.66 -14.22
N LYS A 401 11.76 -30.70 -15.56
CA LYS A 401 12.87 -30.27 -16.39
C LYS A 401 12.94 -28.75 -16.43
N ALA A 402 14.09 -28.16 -16.11
CA ALA A 402 14.29 -26.73 -16.17
C ALA A 402 14.38 -26.23 -17.63
N LYS A 403 13.56 -25.24 -17.97
CA LYS A 403 13.63 -24.42 -19.18
C LYS A 403 14.08 -23.01 -18.76
N VAL A 404 15.32 -22.67 -19.12
CA VAL A 404 15.98 -21.45 -18.62
C VAL A 404 16.03 -20.40 -19.73
N PHE A 405 15.50 -19.22 -19.42
CA PHE A 405 15.46 -18.06 -20.31
C PHE A 405 16.17 -16.86 -19.66
N HIS A 406 16.56 -15.87 -20.48
CA HIS A 406 17.20 -14.66 -20.02
C HIS A 406 16.27 -13.44 -20.16
N GLU A 407 15.26 -13.58 -21.01
CA GLU A 407 14.23 -12.56 -21.26
C GLU A 407 12.84 -13.19 -21.18
N VAL A 408 11.86 -12.37 -20.73
CA VAL A 408 10.45 -12.78 -20.64
C VAL A 408 9.89 -13.06 -22.03
N ASP A 409 10.26 -12.25 -23.01
CA ASP A 409 9.79 -12.39 -24.39
C ASP A 409 10.23 -13.72 -25.01
N ASP A 410 11.45 -14.19 -24.69
CA ASP A 410 11.94 -15.49 -25.15
C ASP A 410 11.12 -16.63 -24.55
N ALA A 411 10.83 -16.56 -23.24
CA ALA A 411 9.99 -17.55 -22.57
C ALA A 411 8.56 -17.56 -23.16
N THR A 412 8.01 -16.38 -23.41
CA THR A 412 6.67 -16.22 -24.02
C THR A 412 6.64 -16.77 -25.46
N ALA A 413 7.69 -16.53 -26.24
CA ALA A 413 7.81 -17.09 -27.59
C ALA A 413 7.89 -18.63 -27.57
N ALA A 414 8.72 -19.19 -26.67
CA ALA A 414 8.85 -20.63 -26.47
C ALA A 414 7.52 -21.29 -26.03
N LEU A 415 6.77 -20.63 -25.15
CA LEU A 415 5.44 -21.10 -24.73
C LEU A 415 4.47 -21.15 -25.93
N LYS A 416 4.41 -20.08 -26.72
CA LYS A 416 3.59 -20.03 -27.95
C LYS A 416 3.99 -21.03 -29.00
N ALA A 417 5.29 -21.36 -29.08
CA ALA A 417 5.82 -22.37 -29.99
C ALA A 417 5.57 -23.81 -29.50
N GLY A 418 5.02 -24.01 -28.31
CA GLY A 418 4.82 -25.33 -27.70
C GLY A 418 6.12 -26.00 -27.22
N GLU A 419 7.18 -25.24 -27.04
CA GLU A 419 8.47 -25.74 -26.52
C GLU A 419 8.46 -25.94 -25.01
N ILE A 420 7.56 -25.23 -24.29
CA ILE A 420 7.27 -25.39 -22.87
C ILE A 420 6.04 -26.28 -22.74
N VAL A 421 6.17 -27.38 -22.02
CA VAL A 421 5.11 -28.37 -21.85
C VAL A 421 4.78 -28.58 -20.37
N PRO A 422 3.59 -29.12 -20.05
CA PRO A 422 3.24 -29.46 -18.66
C PRO A 422 4.32 -30.34 -18.02
N GLY A 423 4.77 -29.97 -16.81
CA GLY A 423 5.86 -30.64 -16.11
C GLY A 423 7.23 -29.97 -16.28
N ASP A 424 7.36 -28.96 -17.12
CA ASP A 424 8.57 -28.14 -17.19
C ASP A 424 8.60 -27.09 -16.05
N ALA A 425 9.80 -26.79 -15.55
CA ALA A 425 10.06 -25.65 -14.66
C ALA A 425 10.63 -24.48 -15.47
N VAL A 426 9.87 -23.41 -15.62
CA VAL A 426 10.33 -22.21 -16.34
C VAL A 426 11.15 -21.33 -15.40
N VAL A 427 12.39 -21.06 -15.79
CA VAL A 427 13.31 -20.20 -15.04
C VAL A 427 13.72 -19.01 -15.89
N ILE A 428 13.41 -17.79 -15.45
CA ILE A 428 13.81 -16.56 -16.12
C ILE A 428 14.87 -15.88 -15.25
N ARG A 429 16.06 -15.63 -15.82
CA ARG A 429 17.21 -15.09 -15.10
C ARG A 429 17.43 -13.62 -15.42
N TYR A 430 18.26 -12.95 -14.62
CA TYR A 430 18.69 -11.56 -14.80
C TYR A 430 17.56 -10.53 -14.70
N LEU A 431 16.48 -10.88 -14.02
CA LEU A 431 15.44 -9.95 -13.63
C LEU A 431 15.69 -9.40 -12.21
N GLY A 432 14.97 -8.35 -11.85
CA GLY A 432 15.08 -7.71 -10.54
C GLY A 432 15.99 -6.48 -10.54
N PRO A 433 16.25 -5.88 -9.36
CA PRO A 433 16.85 -4.54 -9.24
C PRO A 433 18.25 -4.38 -9.83
N LYS A 434 19.05 -5.46 -9.87
CA LYS A 434 20.40 -5.45 -10.46
C LYS A 434 20.40 -5.72 -11.96
N GLY A 435 19.45 -6.50 -12.46
CA GLY A 435 19.36 -6.89 -13.87
C GLY A 435 18.54 -5.90 -14.70
N ARG A 436 17.47 -5.36 -14.10
CA ARG A 436 16.62 -4.31 -14.68
C ARG A 436 16.27 -3.29 -13.60
N PHE A 437 15.84 -2.11 -13.99
CA PHE A 437 15.45 -1.04 -13.05
C PHE A 437 14.10 -1.35 -12.37
N GLY A 438 14.08 -2.29 -11.43
CA GLY A 438 12.90 -2.65 -10.67
C GLY A 438 12.48 -4.10 -10.84
N THR A 439 11.40 -4.49 -10.16
CA THR A 439 10.71 -5.75 -10.35
C THR A 439 9.79 -5.63 -11.56
N THR A 440 9.76 -6.67 -12.39
CA THR A 440 8.79 -6.72 -13.49
C THR A 440 7.49 -7.32 -12.99
N ALA A 441 6.36 -6.63 -13.20
CA ALA A 441 5.06 -7.25 -13.06
C ALA A 441 4.84 -8.24 -14.22
N PHE A 442 4.34 -9.43 -13.92
CA PHE A 442 4.03 -10.48 -14.89
C PHE A 442 2.53 -10.70 -14.98
#